data_9a4c8892536fca40a9a8a87c522b198f
#
_entry.id   9a4c8892536fca40a9a8a87c522b198f
#
_cell.length_a   1.000
_cell.length_b   1.000
_cell.length_c   1.000
_cell.angle_alpha   90.00
_cell.angle_beta   90.00
_cell.angle_gamma   90.00
#
_symmetry.space_group_name_H-M   'P 1'
#
loop_
_entity.id
_entity.type
_entity.pdbx_description
1 polymer ?
#
loop_
_entity_poly.entity_id
_entity_poly.type
_entity_poly.pdbx_seq_one_letter_code
_entity_poly.pdbx_strand_id
1 'polypeptide(L)'
;MASTIFVDKVDPQSGTALEIGSSGDTMTVPSGATLAIASGATITNSGTATGFGETNTPAFMVKKNDSQTVSDATWTTLTWETEVFDTDNTFASNKFTPGVTGKYLLCAFVYAYADGGSLEGTGIGLKFLKNGSTEGYTYLPSTSSGQTGVFFSRVVESDTDDYFDAQVNINVNGGTPTANDQAFFYGYKLIT
;
A
#
# COMPACT_ATOMS: atom_id res chain seq x y z
N MET A 1 27.56 33.11 -25.96
CA MET A 1 27.87 33.89 -24.75
C MET A 1 26.65 33.81 -23.85
N ALA A 2 26.83 33.53 -22.55
CA ALA A 2 25.76 33.62 -21.60
C ALA A 2 25.53 35.08 -21.20
N SER A 3 24.30 35.55 -21.21
CA SER A 3 23.92 36.88 -20.73
C SER A 3 23.30 36.73 -19.35
N THR A 4 23.67 37.61 -18.43
CA THR A 4 23.17 37.62 -17.06
C THR A 4 22.44 38.94 -16.80
N ILE A 5 21.26 38.88 -16.26
CA ILE A 5 20.47 40.04 -15.83
C ILE A 5 20.49 40.09 -14.31
N PHE A 6 20.93 41.18 -13.73
CA PHE A 6 20.88 41.43 -12.28
C PHE A 6 19.78 42.44 -12.00
N VAL A 7 18.68 41.97 -11.38
CA VAL A 7 17.51 42.80 -11.01
C VAL A 7 16.95 42.34 -9.69
N ASP A 8 16.43 43.27 -8.87
CA ASP A 8 15.77 42.96 -7.63
C ASP A 8 14.31 42.53 -7.85
N LYS A 9 13.69 42.96 -8.95
CA LYS A 9 12.30 42.69 -9.30
C LYS A 9 12.12 42.67 -10.81
N VAL A 10 11.30 41.76 -11.32
CA VAL A 10 10.81 41.75 -12.69
C VAL A 10 9.27 41.84 -12.63
N ASP A 11 8.72 42.92 -13.16
CA ASP A 11 7.27 43.16 -13.29
C ASP A 11 6.90 43.29 -14.76
N PRO A 12 5.67 42.92 -15.17
CA PRO A 12 5.18 43.24 -16.49
C PRO A 12 5.04 44.76 -16.67
N GLN A 13 5.49 45.26 -17.80
CA GLN A 13 5.40 46.72 -18.11
C GLN A 13 3.94 47.19 -18.20
N SER A 14 3.06 46.33 -18.67
CA SER A 14 1.63 46.57 -18.76
C SER A 14 0.86 45.25 -18.60
N GLY A 15 -0.33 45.33 -18.04
CA GLY A 15 -1.14 44.12 -17.79
C GLY A 15 -0.73 43.40 -16.52
N THR A 16 -1.17 42.15 -16.39
CA THR A 16 -0.99 41.32 -15.18
C THR A 16 -0.23 40.03 -15.42
N ALA A 17 0.25 39.79 -16.67
CA ALA A 17 0.96 38.59 -17.05
C ALA A 17 2.45 38.87 -17.35
N LEU A 18 3.33 38.07 -16.77
CA LEU A 18 4.74 38.01 -17.11
C LEU A 18 4.99 36.66 -17.80
N GLU A 19 5.36 36.69 -19.08
CA GLU A 19 5.77 35.50 -19.82
C GLU A 19 7.29 35.33 -19.73
N ILE A 20 7.74 34.14 -19.34
CA ILE A 20 9.16 33.79 -19.24
C ILE A 20 9.44 32.60 -20.16
N GLY A 21 10.21 32.85 -21.22
CA GLY A 21 10.55 31.88 -22.26
C GLY A 21 9.49 31.75 -23.35
N SER A 22 9.81 30.96 -24.35
CA SER A 22 8.96 30.61 -25.50
C SER A 22 8.84 29.09 -25.62
N SER A 23 8.04 28.62 -26.58
CA SER A 23 7.91 27.18 -26.82
C SER A 23 9.29 26.53 -27.07
N GLY A 24 9.61 25.50 -26.28
CA GLY A 24 10.89 24.78 -26.30
C GLY A 24 11.93 25.30 -25.32
N ASP A 25 11.70 26.44 -24.65
CA ASP A 25 12.61 26.96 -23.63
C ASP A 25 12.45 26.22 -22.29
N THR A 26 13.52 26.21 -21.51
CA THR A 26 13.51 25.62 -20.16
C THR A 26 13.85 26.70 -19.13
N MET A 27 13.02 26.83 -18.12
CA MET A 27 13.33 27.62 -16.93
C MET A 27 13.90 26.69 -15.85
N THR A 28 15.17 26.92 -15.48
CA THR A 28 15.83 26.10 -14.47
C THR A 28 16.01 26.87 -13.18
N VAL A 29 15.51 26.32 -12.07
CA VAL A 29 15.87 26.73 -10.71
C VAL A 29 17.03 25.86 -10.28
N PRO A 30 18.26 26.40 -10.13
CA PRO A 30 19.44 25.57 -9.86
C PRO A 30 19.42 24.98 -8.45
N SER A 31 20.24 23.96 -8.24
CA SER A 31 20.40 23.32 -6.92
C SER A 31 20.75 24.36 -5.83
N GLY A 32 20.05 24.30 -4.71
CA GLY A 32 20.20 25.26 -3.61
C GLY A 32 19.38 26.55 -3.74
N ALA A 33 18.76 26.81 -4.91
CA ALA A 33 17.85 27.93 -5.09
C ALA A 33 16.40 27.51 -4.78
N THR A 34 15.56 28.45 -4.39
CA THR A 34 14.16 28.22 -4.05
C THR A 34 13.24 29.03 -4.96
N LEU A 35 12.21 28.38 -5.53
CA LEU A 35 11.05 29.05 -6.10
C LEU A 35 9.98 29.15 -5.01
N ALA A 36 9.82 30.31 -4.39
CA ALA A 36 8.83 30.54 -3.35
C ALA A 36 7.49 30.98 -3.95
N ILE A 37 6.43 30.28 -3.64
CA ILE A 37 5.05 30.64 -3.98
C ILE A 37 4.39 31.20 -2.71
N ALA A 38 3.98 32.46 -2.75
CA ALA A 38 3.41 33.14 -1.60
C ALA A 38 2.05 32.54 -1.20
N SER A 39 1.65 32.73 0.05
CA SER A 39 0.33 32.33 0.54
C SER A 39 -0.78 33.00 -0.30
N GLY A 40 -1.75 32.19 -0.72
CA GLY A 40 -2.86 32.64 -1.59
C GLY A 40 -2.52 32.65 -3.10
N ALA A 41 -1.27 32.44 -3.50
CA ALA A 41 -0.90 32.28 -4.90
C ALA A 41 -1.13 30.84 -5.38
N THR A 42 -1.34 30.65 -6.68
CA THR A 42 -1.65 29.35 -7.29
C THR A 42 -0.62 29.02 -8.36
N ILE A 43 -0.20 27.75 -8.41
CA ILE A 43 0.51 27.18 -9.57
C ILE A 43 -0.53 26.38 -10.38
N THR A 44 -0.77 26.81 -11.63
CA THR A 44 -1.58 26.03 -12.57
C THR A 44 -0.66 25.28 -13.52
N ASN A 45 -0.72 23.96 -13.49
CA ASN A 45 0.00 23.11 -14.43
C ASN A 45 -0.99 22.52 -15.44
N SER A 46 -0.86 22.89 -16.72
CA SER A 46 -1.67 22.33 -17.82
C SER A 46 -0.94 21.25 -18.61
N GLY A 47 0.31 20.98 -18.24
CA GLY A 47 1.14 19.92 -18.84
C GLY A 47 1.34 18.72 -17.90
N THR A 48 2.35 17.92 -18.20
CA THR A 48 2.76 16.83 -17.31
C THR A 48 3.63 17.37 -16.19
N ALA A 49 3.23 17.14 -14.94
CA ALA A 49 4.05 17.41 -13.76
C ALA A 49 4.84 16.16 -13.38
N THR A 50 6.16 16.28 -13.28
CA THR A 50 7.03 15.22 -12.78
C THR A 50 7.79 15.72 -11.55
N GLY A 51 7.93 14.88 -10.51
CA GLY A 51 8.63 15.24 -9.28
C GLY A 51 7.83 16.15 -8.33
N PHE A 52 6.52 16.33 -8.55
CA PHE A 52 5.64 17.02 -7.62
C PHE A 52 4.93 16.00 -6.71
N GLY A 53 5.35 15.96 -5.47
CA GLY A 53 4.83 15.03 -4.47
C GLY A 53 5.51 13.64 -4.53
N GLU A 54 5.29 12.87 -3.50
CA GLU A 54 5.71 11.48 -3.43
C GLU A 54 4.65 10.58 -4.10
N THR A 55 5.08 9.43 -4.60
CA THR A 55 4.18 8.40 -5.12
C THR A 55 3.81 7.44 -4.00
N ASN A 56 2.61 6.84 -4.07
CA ASN A 56 2.19 5.77 -3.15
C ASN A 56 2.84 4.41 -3.48
N THR A 57 4.06 4.44 -4.02
CA THR A 57 4.83 3.24 -4.35
C THR A 57 5.96 3.02 -3.34
N PRO A 58 6.35 1.76 -3.09
CA PRO A 58 5.79 0.56 -3.69
C PRO A 58 4.35 0.26 -3.23
N ALA A 59 3.60 -0.39 -4.12
CA ALA A 59 2.23 -0.82 -3.88
C ALA A 59 1.99 -2.19 -4.53
N PHE A 60 1.24 -3.06 -3.87
CA PHE A 60 0.92 -4.39 -4.37
C PHE A 60 -0.52 -4.78 -4.06
N MET A 61 -1.04 -5.71 -4.83
CA MET A 61 -2.25 -6.46 -4.52
C MET A 61 -2.12 -7.89 -5.06
N VAL A 62 -2.36 -8.84 -4.17
CA VAL A 62 -2.41 -10.28 -4.48
C VAL A 62 -3.74 -10.86 -4.01
N LYS A 63 -4.16 -11.94 -4.66
CA LYS A 63 -5.37 -12.67 -4.31
C LYS A 63 -5.16 -14.17 -4.42
N LYS A 64 -6.05 -14.89 -3.76
CA LYS A 64 -6.17 -16.33 -3.94
C LYS A 64 -6.97 -16.65 -5.21
N ASN A 65 -6.64 -17.75 -5.85
CA ASN A 65 -7.45 -18.38 -6.89
C ASN A 65 -8.01 -19.73 -6.42
N ASP A 66 -7.33 -20.35 -5.48
CA ASP A 66 -7.67 -21.64 -4.92
C ASP A 66 -7.85 -21.55 -3.42
N SER A 67 -8.76 -22.34 -2.87
CA SER A 67 -8.94 -22.44 -1.43
C SER A 67 -7.72 -23.11 -0.79
N GLN A 68 -7.32 -22.64 0.37
CA GLN A 68 -6.21 -23.17 1.14
C GLN A 68 -6.70 -23.86 2.41
N THR A 69 -6.46 -25.16 2.51
CA THR A 69 -6.62 -25.88 3.78
C THR A 69 -5.53 -25.45 4.75
N VAL A 70 -5.94 -25.20 5.99
CA VAL A 70 -5.02 -24.83 7.08
C VAL A 70 -5.19 -25.79 8.26
N SER A 71 -4.27 -25.73 9.22
CA SER A 71 -4.40 -26.52 10.44
C SER A 71 -5.38 -25.85 11.41
N ASP A 72 -6.24 -26.67 12.05
CA ASP A 72 -7.22 -26.18 13.02
C ASP A 72 -6.55 -25.39 14.17
N ALA A 73 -7.14 -24.26 14.51
CA ALA A 73 -6.72 -23.36 15.58
C ALA A 73 -5.22 -22.96 15.52
N THR A 74 -4.61 -23.04 14.34
CA THR A 74 -3.18 -22.79 14.15
C THR A 74 -2.94 -21.61 13.19
N TRP A 75 -2.09 -20.68 13.56
CA TRP A 75 -1.70 -19.60 12.66
C TRP A 75 -0.92 -20.15 11.47
N THR A 76 -1.46 -20.00 10.27
CA THR A 76 -0.92 -20.53 9.02
C THR A 76 -0.71 -19.39 8.03
N THR A 77 0.46 -19.34 7.41
CA THR A 77 0.76 -18.34 6.36
C THR A 77 -0.14 -18.57 5.16
N LEU A 78 -0.75 -17.48 4.69
CA LEU A 78 -1.56 -17.46 3.48
C LEU A 78 -0.66 -17.51 2.24
N THR A 79 -1.04 -18.34 1.29
CA THR A 79 -0.45 -18.40 -0.05
C THR A 79 -1.28 -17.55 -1.01
N TRP A 80 -0.62 -16.95 -2.00
CA TRP A 80 -1.25 -16.05 -2.96
C TRP A 80 -0.85 -16.48 -4.37
N GLU A 81 -1.84 -16.81 -5.19
CA GLU A 81 -1.61 -17.41 -6.50
C GLU A 81 -1.69 -16.40 -7.64
N THR A 82 -2.32 -15.25 -7.41
CA THR A 82 -2.45 -14.19 -8.43
C THR A 82 -1.95 -12.86 -7.90
N GLU A 83 -1.00 -12.31 -8.59
CA GLU A 83 -0.63 -10.92 -8.48
C GLU A 83 -1.57 -10.09 -9.38
N VAL A 84 -2.28 -9.14 -8.77
CA VAL A 84 -3.15 -8.20 -9.50
C VAL A 84 -2.31 -7.02 -10.00
N PHE A 85 -1.46 -6.51 -9.14
CA PHE A 85 -0.38 -5.57 -9.46
C PHE A 85 0.71 -5.61 -8.40
N ASP A 86 1.92 -5.29 -8.81
CA ASP A 86 3.09 -5.00 -7.97
C ASP A 86 3.95 -3.95 -8.69
N THR A 87 3.99 -2.73 -8.16
CA THR A 87 4.58 -1.60 -8.89
C THR A 87 6.09 -1.65 -9.01
N ASP A 88 6.76 -2.28 -8.08
CA ASP A 88 8.23 -2.27 -7.96
C ASP A 88 8.83 -3.66 -7.74
N ASN A 89 8.07 -4.73 -8.08
CA ASN A 89 8.44 -6.14 -7.85
C ASN A 89 8.79 -6.43 -6.38
N THR A 90 7.92 -5.97 -5.49
CA THR A 90 8.14 -6.02 -4.03
C THR A 90 7.43 -7.18 -3.36
N PHE A 91 6.58 -7.91 -4.08
CA PHE A 91 5.87 -9.07 -3.58
C PHE A 91 6.43 -10.38 -4.16
N ALA A 92 7.02 -11.19 -3.31
CA ALA A 92 7.55 -12.50 -3.69
C ALA A 92 7.43 -13.50 -2.53
N SER A 93 7.25 -14.79 -2.85
CA SER A 93 7.20 -15.87 -1.86
C SER A 93 6.21 -15.61 -0.71
N ASN A 94 5.03 -15.06 -1.04
CA ASN A 94 3.96 -14.67 -0.11
C ASN A 94 4.34 -13.55 0.88
N LYS A 95 5.33 -12.73 0.53
CA LYS A 95 5.84 -11.63 1.34
C LYS A 95 5.89 -10.35 0.54
N PHE A 96 5.53 -9.26 1.18
CA PHE A 96 5.74 -7.91 0.71
C PHE A 96 7.04 -7.36 1.32
N THR A 97 8.02 -7.03 0.50
CA THR A 97 9.31 -6.46 0.89
C THR A 97 9.46 -5.09 0.21
N PRO A 98 9.05 -4.00 0.86
CA PRO A 98 8.98 -2.68 0.22
C PRO A 98 10.31 -2.18 -0.36
N GLY A 99 11.43 -2.48 0.30
CA GLY A 99 12.74 -1.98 -0.09
C GLY A 99 12.96 -0.47 0.10
N VAL A 100 11.95 0.24 0.58
CA VAL A 100 11.98 1.71 0.81
C VAL A 100 11.45 2.00 2.21
N THR A 101 12.23 2.76 2.98
CA THR A 101 11.80 3.20 4.31
C THR A 101 10.55 4.08 4.22
N GLY A 102 9.59 3.86 5.11
CA GLY A 102 8.37 4.65 5.18
C GLY A 102 7.25 4.01 5.98
N LYS A 103 6.08 4.63 5.90
CA LYS A 103 4.84 4.10 6.46
C LYS A 103 4.01 3.45 5.36
N TYR A 104 3.41 2.32 5.69
CA TYR A 104 2.62 1.53 4.74
C TYR A 104 1.26 1.20 5.34
N LEU A 105 0.21 1.28 4.54
CA LEU A 105 -1.07 0.67 4.87
C LEU A 105 -1.05 -0.76 4.32
N LEU A 106 -1.28 -1.73 5.20
CA LEU A 106 -1.51 -3.13 4.84
C LEU A 106 -2.96 -3.49 5.10
N CYS A 107 -3.59 -4.22 4.19
CA CYS A 107 -4.98 -4.68 4.30
C CYS A 107 -5.09 -6.12 3.79
N ALA A 108 -5.77 -6.97 4.54
CA ALA A 108 -6.11 -8.31 4.09
C ALA A 108 -7.54 -8.69 4.45
N PHE A 109 -8.12 -9.55 3.64
CA PHE A 109 -9.44 -10.12 3.84
C PHE A 109 -9.39 -11.62 3.56
N VAL A 110 -10.08 -12.38 4.38
CA VAL A 110 -10.22 -13.83 4.23
C VAL A 110 -11.67 -14.22 4.53
N TYR A 111 -12.28 -14.97 3.63
CA TYR A 111 -13.40 -15.83 3.97
C TYR A 111 -12.90 -17.16 4.47
N ALA A 112 -13.42 -17.63 5.60
CA ALA A 112 -13.13 -18.93 6.15
C ALA A 112 -14.38 -19.79 6.23
N TYR A 113 -14.21 -21.09 6.07
CA TYR A 113 -15.25 -22.10 6.29
C TYR A 113 -14.66 -23.39 6.82
N ALA A 114 -15.52 -24.27 7.34
CA ALA A 114 -15.17 -25.62 7.75
C ALA A 114 -15.77 -26.59 6.73
N ASP A 115 -14.94 -27.25 5.92
CA ASP A 115 -15.41 -28.26 4.99
C ASP A 115 -15.81 -29.53 5.76
N GLY A 116 -17.09 -29.89 5.69
CA GLY A 116 -17.66 -30.99 6.46
C GLY A 116 -17.84 -30.71 7.95
N GLY A 117 -17.78 -29.43 8.39
CA GLY A 117 -17.92 -29.03 9.79
C GLY A 117 -18.63 -27.69 9.97
N SER A 118 -18.34 -26.99 11.07
CA SER A 118 -18.96 -25.71 11.42
C SER A 118 -17.94 -24.75 12.02
N LEU A 119 -18.16 -23.44 11.75
CA LEU A 119 -17.46 -22.35 12.43
C LEU A 119 -18.22 -21.84 13.67
N GLU A 120 -19.44 -22.29 13.91
CA GLU A 120 -20.28 -21.80 15.00
C GLU A 120 -19.66 -22.05 16.37
N GLY A 121 -19.61 -21.01 17.19
CA GLY A 121 -19.00 -21.05 18.53
C GLY A 121 -17.48 -21.08 18.55
N THR A 122 -16.84 -20.86 17.42
CA THR A 122 -15.37 -20.84 17.25
C THR A 122 -14.89 -19.44 16.92
N GLY A 123 -13.75 -19.31 16.23
CA GLY A 123 -13.26 -17.98 15.83
C GLY A 123 -12.28 -18.02 14.68
N ILE A 124 -12.14 -16.86 14.05
CA ILE A 124 -11.23 -16.63 12.93
C ILE A 124 -10.33 -15.45 13.25
N GLY A 125 -9.03 -15.63 13.08
CA GLY A 125 -8.03 -14.59 13.22
C GLY A 125 -7.34 -14.30 11.92
N LEU A 126 -6.95 -13.04 11.72
CA LEU A 126 -6.08 -12.57 10.66
C LEU A 126 -4.98 -11.72 11.26
N LYS A 127 -3.74 -11.96 10.87
CA LYS A 127 -2.55 -11.37 11.48
C LYS A 127 -1.55 -10.95 10.40
N PHE A 128 -0.90 -9.82 10.62
CA PHE A 128 0.32 -9.46 9.88
C PHE A 128 1.56 -9.76 10.73
N LEU A 129 2.59 -10.25 10.07
CA LEU A 129 3.91 -10.38 10.64
C LEU A 129 4.85 -9.38 9.96
N LYS A 130 5.79 -8.88 10.73
CA LYS A 130 6.97 -8.14 10.28
C LYS A 130 8.20 -8.95 10.65
N ASN A 131 8.99 -9.37 9.68
CA ASN A 131 10.19 -10.18 9.88
C ASN A 131 9.95 -11.44 10.73
N GLY A 132 8.79 -12.08 10.52
CA GLY A 132 8.37 -13.26 11.27
C GLY A 132 7.78 -13.01 12.66
N SER A 133 7.81 -11.76 13.15
CA SER A 133 7.23 -11.36 14.44
C SER A 133 5.84 -10.76 14.26
N THR A 134 4.92 -10.99 15.19
CA THR A 134 3.56 -10.44 15.12
C THR A 134 3.59 -8.92 15.16
N GLU A 135 3.16 -8.30 14.09
CA GLU A 135 2.98 -6.84 13.99
C GLU A 135 1.60 -6.42 14.51
N GLY A 136 0.58 -7.22 14.25
CA GLY A 136 -0.76 -7.02 14.76
C GLY A 136 -1.72 -8.07 14.25
N TYR A 137 -2.86 -8.20 14.91
CA TYR A 137 -3.90 -9.15 14.53
C TYR A 137 -5.30 -8.67 14.92
N THR A 138 -6.30 -9.27 14.30
CA THR A 138 -7.71 -9.28 14.73
C THR A 138 -8.15 -10.71 14.95
N TYR A 139 -9.12 -10.92 15.82
CA TYR A 139 -9.74 -12.21 16.06
C TYR A 139 -11.24 -12.01 16.29
N LEU A 140 -12.07 -12.65 15.48
CA LEU A 140 -13.52 -12.53 15.53
C LEU A 140 -14.14 -13.87 15.93
N PRO A 141 -15.05 -13.89 16.91
CA PRO A 141 -15.86 -15.07 17.17
C PRO A 141 -16.80 -15.31 15.99
N SER A 142 -16.97 -16.55 15.59
CA SER A 142 -17.92 -16.95 14.57
C SER A 142 -19.23 -17.42 15.19
N THR A 143 -20.34 -16.83 14.73
CA THR A 143 -21.70 -17.25 15.07
C THR A 143 -22.39 -17.95 13.89
N SER A 144 -21.64 -18.18 12.80
CA SER A 144 -22.14 -18.80 11.57
C SER A 144 -21.67 -20.24 11.47
N SER A 145 -22.56 -21.13 11.10
CA SER A 145 -22.18 -22.50 10.73
C SER A 145 -21.56 -22.61 9.34
N GLY A 146 -21.73 -21.58 8.49
CA GLY A 146 -21.24 -21.53 7.13
C GLY A 146 -19.89 -20.81 7.00
N GLN A 147 -19.87 -19.77 6.18
CA GLN A 147 -18.67 -18.96 5.95
C GLN A 147 -18.67 -17.70 6.83
N THR A 148 -17.49 -17.29 7.28
CA THR A 148 -17.30 -16.03 8.00
C THR A 148 -16.11 -15.27 7.40
N GLY A 149 -16.32 -13.98 7.14
CA GLY A 149 -15.27 -13.09 6.63
C GLY A 149 -14.55 -12.36 7.76
N VAL A 150 -13.24 -12.25 7.66
CA VAL A 150 -12.41 -11.40 8.52
C VAL A 150 -11.60 -10.42 7.67
N PHE A 151 -11.64 -9.16 8.07
CA PHE A 151 -10.83 -8.10 7.48
C PHE A 151 -9.89 -7.53 8.55
N PHE A 152 -8.66 -7.27 8.15
CA PHE A 152 -7.70 -6.60 9.02
C PHE A 152 -6.90 -5.58 8.22
N SER A 153 -6.74 -4.40 8.80
CA SER A 153 -5.88 -3.35 8.24
C SER A 153 -5.01 -2.75 9.32
N ARG A 154 -3.80 -2.36 8.95
CA ARG A 154 -2.85 -1.73 9.85
C ARG A 154 -1.88 -0.83 9.10
N VAL A 155 -1.56 0.31 9.72
CA VAL A 155 -0.42 1.12 9.31
C VAL A 155 0.81 0.57 10.02
N VAL A 156 1.87 0.31 9.24
CA VAL A 156 3.15 -0.22 9.73
C VAL A 156 4.29 0.70 9.30
N GLU A 157 5.37 0.70 10.08
CA GLU A 157 6.64 1.33 9.68
C GLU A 157 7.56 0.25 9.11
N SER A 158 8.26 0.58 8.02
CA SER A 158 9.18 -0.32 7.32
C SER A 158 10.51 0.36 7.06
N ASP A 159 11.58 -0.39 7.27
CA ASP A 159 12.91 -0.11 6.76
C ASP A 159 13.16 -0.85 5.45
N THR A 160 14.32 -0.66 4.85
CA THR A 160 14.64 -1.20 3.52
C THR A 160 14.77 -2.72 3.44
N ASP A 161 14.97 -3.41 4.57
CA ASP A 161 15.14 -4.86 4.69
C ASP A 161 13.95 -5.57 5.35
N ASP A 162 12.94 -4.82 5.75
CA ASP A 162 11.72 -5.38 6.34
C ASP A 162 10.86 -6.10 5.31
N TYR A 163 10.21 -7.19 5.75
CA TYR A 163 9.15 -7.86 4.99
C TYR A 163 7.92 -8.12 5.84
N PHE A 164 6.79 -8.21 5.15
CA PHE A 164 5.48 -8.48 5.76
C PHE A 164 4.80 -9.67 5.09
N ASP A 165 4.15 -10.50 5.90
CA ASP A 165 3.29 -11.58 5.44
C ASP A 165 2.00 -11.64 6.26
N ALA A 166 0.99 -12.33 5.72
CA ALA A 166 -0.30 -12.50 6.36
C ALA A 166 -0.51 -13.95 6.79
N GLN A 167 -1.01 -14.12 8.00
CA GLN A 167 -1.42 -15.42 8.53
C GLN A 167 -2.88 -15.43 8.93
N VAL A 168 -3.53 -16.58 8.74
CA VAL A 168 -4.89 -16.84 9.20
C VAL A 168 -4.87 -17.89 10.31
N ASN A 169 -5.78 -17.76 11.27
CA ASN A 169 -6.14 -18.79 12.22
C ASN A 169 -7.62 -19.09 12.06
N ILE A 170 -7.96 -20.32 11.78
CA ILE A 170 -9.35 -20.77 11.63
C ILE A 170 -9.56 -21.89 12.63
N ASN A 171 -10.44 -21.64 13.59
CA ASN A 171 -10.86 -22.64 14.57
C ASN A 171 -12.20 -23.22 14.12
N VAL A 172 -12.34 -24.53 14.07
CA VAL A 172 -13.52 -25.22 13.57
C VAL A 172 -14.08 -26.19 14.58
N ASN A 173 -15.39 -26.42 14.47
CA ASN A 173 -16.10 -27.45 15.23
C ASN A 173 -16.32 -28.67 14.33
N GLY A 174 -15.24 -29.44 14.16
CA GLY A 174 -15.14 -30.52 13.19
C GLY A 174 -14.90 -30.06 11.76
N GLY A 175 -14.64 -31.00 10.87
CA GLY A 175 -14.36 -30.72 9.46
C GLY A 175 -12.93 -30.18 9.22
N THR A 176 -12.71 -29.62 8.04
CA THR A 176 -11.43 -29.11 7.60
C THR A 176 -11.45 -27.58 7.50
N PRO A 177 -10.62 -26.87 8.29
CA PRO A 177 -10.57 -25.41 8.23
C PRO A 177 -9.94 -24.95 6.90
N THR A 178 -10.62 -24.05 6.22
CA THR A 178 -10.27 -23.63 4.87
C THR A 178 -10.40 -22.12 4.71
N ALA A 179 -9.34 -21.49 4.21
CA ALA A 179 -9.36 -20.13 3.68
C ALA A 179 -9.83 -20.18 2.22
N ASN A 180 -10.91 -19.44 1.92
CA ASN A 180 -11.55 -19.45 0.61
C ASN A 180 -10.73 -18.69 -0.46
N ASP A 181 -11.00 -18.99 -1.72
CA ASP A 181 -10.38 -18.39 -2.91
C ASP A 181 -10.68 -16.89 -3.11
N GLN A 182 -11.60 -16.31 -2.35
CA GLN A 182 -11.91 -14.88 -2.42
C GLN A 182 -11.03 -14.00 -1.52
N ALA A 183 -10.01 -14.58 -0.89
CA ALA A 183 -9.09 -13.83 -0.06
C ALA A 183 -8.16 -12.93 -0.89
N PHE A 184 -7.79 -11.79 -0.31
CA PHE A 184 -6.83 -10.86 -0.89
C PHE A 184 -5.94 -10.22 0.17
N PHE A 185 -4.77 -9.76 -0.28
CA PHE A 185 -3.83 -8.96 0.52
C PHE A 185 -3.27 -7.85 -0.35
N TYR A 186 -3.29 -6.63 0.15
CA TYR A 186 -2.73 -5.48 -0.55
C TYR A 186 -2.10 -4.49 0.43
N GLY A 187 -1.24 -3.66 -0.10
CA GLY A 187 -0.64 -2.58 0.64
C GLY A 187 0.00 -1.54 -0.27
N TYR A 188 0.25 -0.37 0.29
CA TYR A 188 0.91 0.71 -0.41
C TYR A 188 1.57 1.68 0.57
N LYS A 189 2.59 2.39 0.07
CA LYS A 189 3.27 3.44 0.82
C LYS A 189 2.33 4.62 1.06
N LEU A 190 2.33 5.13 2.29
CA LEU A 190 1.67 6.39 2.62
C LEU A 190 2.58 7.55 2.27
N ILE A 191 2.03 8.58 1.65
CA ILE A 191 2.71 9.86 1.45
C ILE A 191 2.73 10.56 2.82
N THR A 192 3.92 10.89 3.31
CA THR A 192 4.09 11.55 4.63
C THR A 192 4.95 12.80 4.50
#